data_99d42751957037eafecbc2f81a3e129e
#
_entry.id   99d42751957037eafecbc2f81a3e129e
#
_cell.length_a   1.000
_cell.length_b   1.000
_cell.length_c   1.000
_cell.angle_alpha   90.00
_cell.angle_beta   90.00
_cell.angle_gamma   90.00
#
_symmetry.space_group_name_H-M   'P 1'
#
loop_
_entity.id
_entity.type
_entity.pdbx_description
1 polymer ?
#
loop_
_entity_poly.entity_id
_entity_poly.type
_entity_poly.pdbx_seq_one_letter_code
_entity_poly.pdbx_strand_id
1 'polypeptide(L)'
;MAEKKNSRFRWMPLTGALLAGIAIALVGNHYYEWSSTDEACMSCHFHPEATDSWKQAVHVNNRSGVKTGCAECHLPPEGTMQHFTAKARTGLKDVWSALTKKKEDIDFESKRELEYAQTIVYNESCKRCHANLFPQGLSDDGVSAHLYYEDNEEKLGLQCI
;
A
#
# COMPACT_ATOMS: atom_id res chain seq x y z
N MET A 1 -6.08 -49.35 42.68
CA MET A 1 -6.99 -48.90 41.56
C MET A 1 -6.40 -47.68 40.96
N ALA A 2 -5.83 -47.75 39.80
CA ALA A 2 -5.27 -46.58 39.11
C ALA A 2 -6.39 -45.87 38.34
N GLU A 3 -6.67 -44.65 38.71
CA GLU A 3 -7.69 -43.80 38.11
C GLU A 3 -7.26 -43.48 36.65
N LYS A 4 -8.00 -44.01 35.69
CA LYS A 4 -7.78 -43.82 34.26
C LYS A 4 -8.14 -42.36 33.95
N LYS A 5 -7.20 -41.44 34.19
CA LYS A 5 -7.33 -40.02 33.94
C LYS A 5 -7.70 -39.79 32.48
N ASN A 6 -8.91 -39.29 32.24
CA ASN A 6 -9.58 -39.18 30.95
C ASN A 6 -8.74 -38.31 29.99
N SER A 7 -7.99 -38.94 29.09
CA SER A 7 -7.07 -38.26 28.19
C SER A 7 -7.75 -37.25 27.24
N ARG A 8 -9.05 -37.48 26.95
CA ARG A 8 -9.86 -36.60 26.10
C ARG A 8 -10.01 -35.19 26.68
N PHE A 9 -10.06 -35.05 28.01
CA PHE A 9 -10.19 -33.74 28.68
C PHE A 9 -8.91 -32.88 28.57
N ARG A 10 -7.75 -33.47 28.33
CA ARG A 10 -6.49 -32.77 28.22
C ARG A 10 -6.29 -32.11 26.82
N TRP A 11 -6.94 -32.65 25.77
CA TRP A 11 -6.81 -32.15 24.41
C TRP A 11 -7.83 -31.04 24.08
N MET A 12 -8.93 -30.95 24.82
CA MET A 12 -9.97 -29.92 24.62
C MET A 12 -9.41 -28.47 24.62
N PRO A 13 -8.58 -28.04 25.60
CA PRO A 13 -8.04 -26.69 25.56
C PRO A 13 -7.06 -26.45 24.40
N LEU A 14 -6.32 -27.48 24.00
CA LEU A 14 -5.40 -27.37 22.86
C LEU A 14 -6.15 -27.25 21.52
N THR A 15 -7.19 -28.04 21.33
CA THR A 15 -8.03 -27.92 20.11
C THR A 15 -8.78 -26.59 20.08
N GLY A 16 -9.29 -26.13 21.24
CA GLY A 16 -9.92 -24.82 21.34
C GLY A 16 -8.95 -23.67 21.01
N ALA A 17 -7.72 -23.73 21.55
CA ALA A 17 -6.70 -22.74 21.26
C ALA A 17 -6.28 -22.76 19.79
N LEU A 18 -6.15 -23.94 19.17
CA LEU A 18 -5.83 -24.08 17.76
C LEU A 18 -6.93 -23.46 16.87
N LEU A 19 -8.18 -23.79 17.14
CA LEU A 19 -9.32 -23.23 16.39
C LEU A 19 -9.42 -21.72 16.55
N ALA A 20 -9.23 -21.22 17.76
CA ALA A 20 -9.17 -19.76 18.01
C ALA A 20 -8.02 -19.11 17.26
N GLY A 21 -6.84 -19.71 17.25
CA GLY A 21 -5.68 -19.24 16.49
C GLY A 21 -5.94 -19.19 14.98
N ILE A 22 -6.55 -20.24 14.44
CA ILE A 22 -6.95 -20.27 13.02
C ILE A 22 -7.97 -19.15 12.71
N ALA A 23 -8.99 -19.00 13.54
CA ALA A 23 -10.00 -17.96 13.37
C ALA A 23 -9.37 -16.56 13.39
N ILE A 24 -8.49 -16.29 14.35
CA ILE A 24 -7.75 -15.02 14.44
C ILE A 24 -6.91 -14.79 13.19
N ALA A 25 -6.20 -15.80 12.71
CA ALA A 25 -5.38 -15.70 11.51
C ALA A 25 -6.23 -15.41 10.26
N LEU A 26 -7.35 -16.09 10.08
CA LEU A 26 -8.26 -15.86 8.94
C LEU A 26 -8.88 -14.46 8.98
N VAL A 27 -9.36 -14.03 10.14
CA VAL A 27 -9.92 -12.69 10.31
C VAL A 27 -8.84 -11.64 10.11
N GLY A 28 -7.64 -11.84 10.67
CA GLY A 28 -6.50 -10.94 10.50
C GLY A 28 -6.09 -10.81 9.03
N ASN A 29 -6.00 -11.94 8.30
CA ASN A 29 -5.70 -11.93 6.87
C ASN A 29 -6.78 -11.20 6.06
N HIS A 30 -8.04 -11.47 6.36
CA HIS A 30 -9.15 -10.78 5.68
C HIS A 30 -9.09 -9.26 5.87
N TYR A 31 -8.85 -8.79 7.10
CA TYR A 31 -8.68 -7.36 7.36
C TYR A 31 -7.42 -6.79 6.72
N TYR A 32 -6.33 -7.56 6.67
CA TYR A 32 -5.10 -7.16 6.00
C TYR A 32 -5.31 -6.92 4.50
N GLU A 33 -5.99 -7.83 3.80
CA GLU A 33 -6.32 -7.67 2.39
C GLU A 33 -7.31 -6.53 2.16
N TRP A 34 -8.40 -6.51 2.93
CA TRP A 34 -9.40 -5.44 2.82
C TRP A 34 -8.78 -4.05 3.01
N SER A 35 -7.87 -3.89 3.97
CA SER A 35 -7.21 -2.60 4.23
C SER A 35 -6.24 -2.14 3.13
N SER A 36 -6.04 -2.93 2.07
CA SER A 36 -5.31 -2.54 0.85
C SER A 36 -6.24 -2.14 -0.30
N THR A 37 -7.55 -2.26 -0.14
CA THR A 37 -8.50 -1.88 -1.19
C THR A 37 -8.66 -0.37 -1.29
N ASP A 38 -9.02 0.10 -2.48
CA ASP A 38 -9.31 1.52 -2.71
C ASP A 38 -10.43 2.02 -1.79
N GLU A 39 -11.46 1.20 -1.55
CA GLU A 39 -12.58 1.51 -0.67
C GLU A 39 -12.12 1.73 0.77
N ALA A 40 -11.23 0.89 1.28
CA ALA A 40 -10.67 1.05 2.61
C ALA A 40 -9.83 2.33 2.72
N CYS A 41 -8.98 2.59 1.73
CA CYS A 41 -8.18 3.81 1.68
C CYS A 41 -9.08 5.07 1.65
N MET A 42 -10.11 5.07 0.80
CA MET A 42 -11.06 6.19 0.68
C MET A 42 -11.94 6.37 1.91
N SER A 43 -12.18 5.32 2.71
CA SER A 43 -13.00 5.42 3.93
C SER A 43 -12.36 6.26 5.02
N CYS A 44 -11.02 6.32 5.07
CA CYS A 44 -10.26 7.10 6.06
C CYS A 44 -9.76 8.44 5.49
N HIS A 45 -9.50 8.50 4.19
CA HIS A 45 -9.13 9.74 3.52
C HIS A 45 -10.37 10.57 3.21
N PHE A 46 -10.70 11.49 4.07
CA PHE A 46 -11.81 12.45 3.95
C PHE A 46 -11.63 13.45 2.79
N HIS A 47 -10.79 13.11 1.78
CA HIS A 47 -10.41 14.04 0.73
C HIS A 47 -11.09 13.66 -0.57
N PRO A 48 -12.16 14.35 -0.95
CA PRO A 48 -12.68 14.27 -2.29
C PRO A 48 -11.62 14.58 -3.34
N GLU A 49 -10.73 15.53 -3.04
CA GLU A 49 -9.65 15.95 -3.96
C GLU A 49 -8.66 14.83 -4.30
N ALA A 50 -8.19 14.05 -3.33
CA ALA A 50 -7.30 12.91 -3.59
C ALA A 50 -8.01 11.83 -4.41
N THR A 51 -9.27 11.53 -4.09
CA THR A 51 -10.08 10.57 -4.81
C THR A 51 -10.40 11.04 -6.22
N ASP A 52 -10.75 12.31 -6.39
CA ASP A 52 -11.13 12.86 -7.69
C ASP A 52 -9.92 13.04 -8.61
N SER A 53 -8.77 13.45 -8.09
CA SER A 53 -7.53 13.52 -8.84
C SER A 53 -7.05 12.13 -9.29
N TRP A 54 -7.14 11.12 -8.41
CA TRP A 54 -6.82 9.74 -8.75
C TRP A 54 -7.74 9.19 -9.85
N LYS A 55 -9.05 9.39 -9.78
CA LYS A 55 -10.01 8.97 -10.83
C LYS A 55 -9.71 9.58 -12.19
N GLN A 56 -9.11 10.78 -12.23
CA GLN A 56 -8.74 11.48 -13.46
C GLN A 56 -7.33 11.14 -13.93
N ALA A 57 -6.52 10.50 -13.08
CA ALA A 57 -5.15 10.16 -13.41
C ALA A 57 -5.07 9.15 -14.57
N VAL A 58 -4.00 9.23 -15.35
CA VAL A 58 -3.73 8.30 -16.47
C VAL A 58 -3.61 6.84 -16.04
N HIS A 59 -3.28 6.58 -14.79
CA HIS A 59 -3.19 5.24 -14.21
C HIS A 59 -4.55 4.61 -13.90
N VAL A 60 -5.63 5.38 -13.99
CA VAL A 60 -7.00 4.89 -13.78
C VAL A 60 -7.82 5.09 -15.04
N ASN A 61 -7.65 6.23 -15.70
CA ASN A 61 -8.41 6.61 -16.89
C ASN A 61 -7.52 6.52 -18.14
N ASN A 62 -7.28 5.31 -18.61
CA ASN A 62 -6.43 5.03 -19.76
C ASN A 62 -7.09 4.08 -20.78
N ARG A 63 -6.51 4.01 -21.97
CA ARG A 63 -7.02 3.18 -23.07
C ARG A 63 -6.83 1.68 -22.87
N SER A 64 -5.89 1.27 -22.01
CA SER A 64 -5.61 -0.15 -21.75
C SER A 64 -6.65 -0.80 -20.83
N GLY A 65 -7.46 0.00 -20.12
CA GLY A 65 -8.40 -0.49 -19.12
C GLY A 65 -7.76 -1.00 -17.82
N VAL A 66 -6.44 -0.83 -17.69
CA VAL A 66 -5.73 -1.19 -16.45
C VAL A 66 -5.97 -0.10 -15.42
N LYS A 67 -6.50 -0.47 -14.27
CA LYS A 67 -6.72 0.43 -13.13
C LYS A 67 -5.68 0.16 -12.06
N THR A 68 -4.90 1.17 -11.71
CA THR A 68 -3.93 1.12 -10.61
C THR A 68 -4.57 1.66 -9.35
N GLY A 69 -4.61 0.86 -8.30
CA GLY A 69 -5.18 1.23 -7.01
C GLY A 69 -4.25 2.09 -6.15
N CYS A 70 -4.79 2.61 -5.05
CA CYS A 70 -4.04 3.46 -4.12
C CYS A 70 -2.81 2.74 -3.54
N ALA A 71 -2.99 1.51 -3.07
CA ALA A 71 -1.92 0.71 -2.47
C ALA A 71 -0.77 0.41 -3.44
N GLU A 72 -1.04 0.31 -4.74
CA GLU A 72 -0.06 -0.03 -5.77
C GLU A 72 0.99 1.08 -6.00
N CYS A 73 0.68 2.33 -5.61
CA CYS A 73 1.62 3.45 -5.64
C CYS A 73 2.16 3.78 -4.26
N HIS A 74 1.29 3.72 -3.23
CA HIS A 74 1.60 4.21 -1.87
C HIS A 74 2.16 3.15 -0.92
N LEU A 75 2.26 1.89 -1.36
CA LEU A 75 2.92 0.83 -0.62
C LEU A 75 3.98 0.15 -1.49
N PRO A 76 5.07 -0.36 -0.91
CA PRO A 76 6.01 -1.23 -1.63
C PRO A 76 5.30 -2.45 -2.22
N PRO A 77 5.93 -3.17 -3.17
CA PRO A 77 5.34 -4.37 -3.76
C PRO A 77 4.88 -5.39 -2.72
N GLU A 78 3.69 -5.96 -2.93
CA GLU A 78 3.11 -6.98 -2.05
C GLU A 78 4.03 -8.20 -1.89
N GLY A 79 3.87 -8.90 -0.76
CA GLY A 79 4.67 -10.09 -0.43
C GLY A 79 6.06 -9.79 0.12
N THR A 80 6.42 -8.51 0.30
CA THR A 80 7.69 -8.10 0.89
C THR A 80 7.53 -7.68 2.36
N MET A 81 8.61 -7.84 3.15
CA MET A 81 8.63 -7.31 4.52
C MET A 81 8.51 -5.78 4.54
N GLN A 82 9.01 -5.12 3.49
CA GLN A 82 8.87 -3.67 3.32
C GLN A 82 7.41 -3.26 3.18
N HIS A 83 6.61 -4.01 2.40
CA HIS A 83 5.17 -3.77 2.28
C HIS A 83 4.48 -3.84 3.65
N PHE A 84 4.73 -4.91 4.40
CA PHE A 84 4.13 -5.09 5.72
C PHE A 84 4.49 -3.95 6.69
N THR A 85 5.78 -3.59 6.77
CA THR A 85 6.24 -2.53 7.67
C THR A 85 5.75 -1.15 7.25
N ALA A 86 5.76 -0.85 5.95
CA ALA A 86 5.22 0.40 5.41
C ALA A 86 3.72 0.51 5.71
N LYS A 87 2.95 -0.55 5.43
CA LYS A 87 1.51 -0.60 5.69
C LYS A 87 1.18 -0.43 7.17
N ALA A 88 1.89 -1.12 8.06
CA ALA A 88 1.70 -0.97 9.50
C ALA A 88 2.01 0.46 9.97
N ARG A 89 3.12 1.04 9.50
CA ARG A 89 3.55 2.39 9.89
C ARG A 89 2.58 3.46 9.37
N THR A 90 2.21 3.40 8.11
CA THR A 90 1.30 4.40 7.50
C THR A 90 -0.10 4.25 8.07
N GLY A 91 -0.62 3.03 8.17
CA GLY A 91 -1.93 2.78 8.75
C GLY A 91 -2.07 3.25 10.19
N LEU A 92 -1.06 3.00 11.06
CA LEU A 92 -1.05 3.52 12.42
C LEU A 92 -1.01 5.06 12.45
N LYS A 93 -0.22 5.68 11.57
CA LYS A 93 -0.15 7.15 11.45
C LYS A 93 -1.50 7.73 11.01
N ASP A 94 -2.17 7.07 10.06
CA ASP A 94 -3.45 7.53 9.53
C ASP A 94 -4.57 7.38 10.58
N VAL A 95 -4.63 6.25 11.28
CA VAL A 95 -5.57 6.06 12.41
C VAL A 95 -5.33 7.11 13.50
N TRP A 96 -4.07 7.34 13.88
CA TRP A 96 -3.73 8.36 14.85
C TRP A 96 -4.14 9.76 14.38
N SER A 97 -3.88 10.08 13.13
CA SER A 97 -4.27 11.36 12.52
C SER A 97 -5.80 11.53 12.51
N ALA A 98 -6.53 10.47 12.15
CA ALA A 98 -8.00 10.50 12.13
C ALA A 98 -8.62 10.69 13.53
N LEU A 99 -7.95 10.21 14.59
CA LEU A 99 -8.42 10.35 15.96
C LEU A 99 -8.05 11.71 16.60
N THR A 100 -6.98 12.35 16.12
CA THR A 100 -6.40 13.53 16.79
C THR A 100 -6.54 14.82 15.99
N LYS A 101 -6.73 14.76 14.68
CA LYS A 101 -6.79 15.92 13.79
C LYS A 101 -8.20 16.07 13.21
N LYS A 102 -8.63 17.32 13.08
CA LYS A 102 -9.81 17.65 12.29
C LYS A 102 -9.43 17.81 10.83
N LYS A 103 -10.41 17.65 9.94
CA LYS A 103 -10.21 17.79 8.51
C LYS A 103 -9.64 19.16 8.13
N GLU A 104 -10.08 20.20 8.82
CA GLU A 104 -9.66 21.58 8.61
C GLU A 104 -8.19 21.84 8.98
N ASP A 105 -7.61 20.98 9.83
CA ASP A 105 -6.21 21.09 10.27
C ASP A 105 -5.21 20.48 9.29
N ILE A 106 -5.71 19.87 8.20
CA ILE A 106 -4.86 19.18 7.23
C ILE A 106 -4.64 20.08 6.02
N ASP A 107 -3.40 20.51 5.85
CA ASP A 107 -2.99 21.27 4.67
C ASP A 107 -2.78 20.33 3.47
N PHE A 108 -3.78 20.30 2.58
CA PHE A 108 -3.75 19.46 1.38
C PHE A 108 -2.96 20.08 0.24
N GLU A 109 -2.86 21.38 0.20
CA GLU A 109 -2.10 22.06 -0.85
C GLU A 109 -0.63 21.71 -0.75
N SER A 110 -0.04 21.79 0.45
CA SER A 110 1.35 21.39 0.67
C SER A 110 1.62 19.92 0.36
N LYS A 111 0.60 19.05 0.45
CA LYS A 111 0.73 17.61 0.14
C LYS A 111 0.70 17.29 -1.36
N ARG A 112 0.35 18.24 -2.20
CA ARG A 112 0.40 18.12 -3.66
C ARG A 112 1.77 18.46 -4.23
N GLU A 113 2.64 19.08 -3.44
CA GLU A 113 3.98 19.43 -3.90
C GLU A 113 4.82 18.19 -4.15
N LEU A 114 5.69 18.28 -5.17
CA LEU A 114 6.55 17.20 -5.61
C LEU A 114 7.40 16.63 -4.47
N GLU A 115 7.95 17.50 -3.63
CA GLU A 115 8.77 17.11 -2.48
C GLU A 115 8.00 16.21 -1.50
N TYR A 116 6.72 16.50 -1.25
CA TYR A 116 5.89 15.63 -0.42
C TYR A 116 5.53 14.32 -1.13
N ALA A 117 5.20 14.38 -2.41
CA ALA A 117 4.85 13.20 -3.22
C ALA A 117 5.99 12.18 -3.21
N GLN A 118 7.24 12.61 -3.28
CA GLN A 118 8.43 11.76 -3.18
C GLN A 118 8.52 10.98 -1.86
N THR A 119 7.90 11.45 -0.80
CA THR A 119 7.93 10.77 0.52
C THR A 119 6.89 9.67 0.68
N ILE A 120 5.92 9.58 -0.24
CA ILE A 120 4.75 8.70 -0.12
C ILE A 120 4.58 7.72 -1.28
N VAL A 121 5.52 7.69 -2.24
CA VAL A 121 5.54 6.73 -3.34
C VAL A 121 6.85 5.92 -3.34
N TYR A 122 6.84 4.77 -4.01
CA TYR A 122 7.97 3.86 -4.03
C TYR A 122 8.35 3.51 -5.48
N ASN A 123 9.61 3.70 -5.86
CA ASN A 123 10.11 3.39 -7.20
C ASN A 123 9.86 1.94 -7.61
N GLU A 124 10.01 0.99 -6.67
CA GLU A 124 9.77 -0.43 -6.89
C GLU A 124 8.32 -0.71 -7.31
N SER A 125 7.39 0.07 -6.79
CA SER A 125 5.96 -0.03 -7.13
C SER A 125 5.71 0.42 -8.57
N CYS A 126 6.34 1.48 -9.01
CA CYS A 126 6.29 1.96 -10.41
C CYS A 126 6.95 0.93 -11.35
N LYS A 127 8.15 0.47 -11.02
CA LYS A 127 8.93 -0.49 -11.81
C LYS A 127 8.24 -1.85 -11.96
N ARG A 128 7.31 -2.20 -11.09
CA ARG A 128 6.51 -3.43 -11.20
C ARG A 128 5.68 -3.47 -12.50
N CYS A 129 5.11 -2.35 -12.90
CA CYS A 129 4.35 -2.22 -14.13
C CYS A 129 5.21 -1.61 -15.25
N HIS A 130 6.11 -0.70 -14.93
CA HIS A 130 7.04 -0.04 -15.84
C HIS A 130 8.41 -0.73 -15.84
N ALA A 131 8.44 -2.06 -15.99
CA ALA A 131 9.68 -2.84 -16.02
C ALA A 131 10.56 -2.53 -17.23
N ASN A 132 9.94 -2.10 -18.35
CA ASN A 132 10.66 -1.63 -19.53
C ASN A 132 10.60 -0.11 -19.60
N LEU A 133 11.69 0.54 -19.30
CA LEU A 133 11.80 2.01 -19.38
C LEU A 133 11.96 2.54 -20.82
N PHE A 134 12.26 1.67 -21.78
CA PHE A 134 12.48 2.02 -23.18
C PHE A 134 11.56 1.25 -24.13
N PRO A 135 10.22 1.40 -23.99
CA PRO A 135 9.28 0.71 -24.87
C PRO A 135 9.34 1.29 -26.29
N GLN A 136 8.93 0.48 -27.28
CA GLN A 136 8.79 0.96 -28.65
C GLN A 136 7.82 2.14 -28.73
N GLY A 137 8.22 3.19 -29.43
CA GLY A 137 7.40 4.41 -29.59
C GLY A 137 7.52 5.41 -28.44
N LEU A 138 8.47 5.20 -27.51
CA LEU A 138 8.83 6.23 -26.55
C LEU A 138 9.36 7.46 -27.29
N SER A 139 8.95 8.66 -26.87
CA SER A 139 9.47 9.90 -27.44
C SER A 139 10.95 10.11 -27.10
N ASP A 140 11.67 10.91 -27.89
CA ASP A 140 13.08 11.23 -27.64
C ASP A 140 13.27 11.90 -26.27
N ASP A 141 12.32 12.72 -25.83
CA ASP A 141 12.32 13.33 -24.50
C ASP A 141 12.14 12.27 -23.41
N GLY A 142 11.28 11.29 -23.64
CA GLY A 142 11.10 10.16 -22.73
C GLY A 142 12.36 9.29 -22.63
N VAL A 143 13.00 9.00 -23.74
CA VAL A 143 14.30 8.28 -23.77
C VAL A 143 15.33 9.04 -22.96
N SER A 144 15.47 10.35 -23.23
CA SER A 144 16.45 11.21 -22.55
C SER A 144 16.18 11.27 -21.02
N ALA A 145 14.92 11.39 -20.62
CA ALA A 145 14.53 11.42 -19.21
C ALA A 145 14.86 10.08 -18.50
N HIS A 146 14.58 8.95 -19.14
CA HIS A 146 14.86 7.64 -18.55
C HIS A 146 16.36 7.32 -18.50
N LEU A 147 17.13 7.72 -19.51
CA LEU A 147 18.60 7.62 -19.46
C LEU A 147 19.17 8.47 -18.33
N TYR A 148 18.69 9.71 -18.19
CA TYR A 148 19.10 10.56 -17.07
C TYR A 148 18.76 9.94 -15.71
N TYR A 149 17.58 9.32 -15.59
CA TYR A 149 17.16 8.62 -14.39
C TYR A 149 18.11 7.46 -14.07
N GLU A 150 18.39 6.56 -15.03
CA GLU A 150 19.28 5.40 -14.81
C GLU A 150 20.70 5.82 -14.39
N ASP A 151 21.23 6.87 -15.01
CA ASP A 151 22.58 7.36 -14.73
C ASP A 151 22.71 8.06 -13.36
N ASN A 152 21.59 8.55 -12.81
CA ASN A 152 21.60 9.45 -11.65
C ASN A 152 20.71 9.00 -10.49
N GLU A 153 19.93 7.90 -10.62
CA GLU A 153 19.00 7.43 -9.59
C GLU A 153 19.68 7.34 -8.21
N GLU A 154 20.80 6.62 -8.13
CA GLU A 154 21.52 6.42 -6.88
C GLU A 154 22.20 7.69 -6.35
N LYS A 155 22.73 8.51 -7.24
CA LYS A 155 23.52 9.70 -6.87
C LYS A 155 22.66 10.85 -6.38
N LEU A 156 21.48 11.02 -6.98
CA LEU A 156 20.58 12.14 -6.74
C LEU A 156 19.31 11.74 -5.99
N GLY A 157 19.12 10.44 -5.72
CA GLY A 157 17.91 9.94 -5.07
C GLY A 157 16.64 10.18 -5.90
N LEU A 158 16.75 10.06 -7.23
CA LEU A 158 15.65 10.34 -8.14
C LEU A 158 14.51 9.34 -7.95
N GLN A 159 13.29 9.80 -8.13
CA GLN A 159 12.09 8.99 -8.01
C GLN A 159 11.21 9.05 -9.27
N CYS A 160 10.44 7.98 -9.48
CA CYS A 160 9.50 7.82 -10.58
C CYS A 160 8.18 8.55 -10.27
N ILE A 161 8.15 9.87 -10.38
CA ILE A 161 6.95 10.70 -10.24
C ILE A 161 6.92 11.83 -11.26
#